data_099cbbb6af30e7f119e6b950e7a4e9e4
#
_entry.id   099cbbb6af30e7f119e6b950e7a4e9e4
#
_cell.length_a   1.000
_cell.length_b   1.000
_cell.length_c   1.000
_cell.angle_alpha   90.00
_cell.angle_beta   90.00
_cell.angle_gamma   90.00
#
_symmetry.space_group_name_H-M   'P 1'
#
loop_
_entity.id
_entity.type
_entity.pdbx_description
1 polymer ?
#
loop_
_entity_poly.entity_id
_entity_poly.type
_entity_poly.pdbx_seq_one_letter_code
_entity_poly.pdbx_strand_id
1 'polypeptide(L)' 'MVDNMAYTEPEVFQTINRLARLYLESYPEDREGLERFLRWAHVQYGYQYG' A
#
# COMPACT_ATOMS: atom_id res chain seq x y z
N MET A 1 -19.96 -16.95 -4.01
CA MET A 1 -19.57 -16.67 -4.06
C MET A 1 -18.60 -16.06 -4.12
N VAL A 2 -18.32 -15.65 -4.45
CA VAL A 2 -17.43 -15.24 -4.68
C VAL A 2 -16.66 -14.86 -3.82
N ASP A 3 -15.71 -14.93 -3.84
CA ASP A 3 -14.89 -14.67 -3.08
C ASP A 3 -14.61 -13.32 -2.94
N ASN A 4 -15.10 -12.60 -2.10
CA ASN A 4 -14.79 -11.28 -1.80
C ASN A 4 -13.38 -11.09 -1.45
N MET A 5 -12.77 -12.09 -0.87
CA MET A 5 -11.40 -11.94 -0.53
C MET A 5 -10.55 -11.80 -1.75
N ALA A 6 -10.87 -12.52 -2.77
CA ALA A 6 -10.11 -12.46 -3.98
C ALA A 6 -10.23 -11.13 -4.65
N TYR A 7 -11.35 -10.42 -4.42
CA TYR A 7 -11.49 -9.13 -4.98
C TYR A 7 -10.89 -8.08 -4.10
N THR A 8 -11.06 -8.22 -2.80
CA THR A 8 -10.66 -7.19 -1.86
C THR A 8 -9.17 -6.95 -1.86
N GLU A 9 -8.41 -8.03 -1.89
CA GLU A 9 -6.97 -7.88 -1.80
C GLU A 9 -6.37 -7.09 -2.94
N PRO A 10 -6.69 -7.40 -4.19
CA PRO A 10 -6.11 -6.63 -5.28
C PRO A 10 -6.49 -5.17 -5.23
N GLU A 11 -7.72 -4.87 -4.85
CA GLU A 11 -8.14 -3.49 -4.79
C GLU A 11 -7.42 -2.73 -3.70
N VAL A 12 -7.26 -3.37 -2.53
CA VAL A 12 -6.56 -2.74 -1.44
C VAL A 12 -5.10 -2.51 -1.83
N PHE A 13 -4.48 -3.51 -2.45
CA PHE A 13 -3.09 -3.38 -2.84
C PHE A 13 -2.92 -2.29 -3.89
N GLN A 14 -3.85 -2.17 -4.82
CA GLN A 14 -3.76 -1.11 -5.81
C GLN A 14 -3.89 0.26 -5.16
N THR A 15 -4.78 0.37 -4.19
CA THR A 15 -4.94 1.63 -3.49
C THR A 15 -3.67 1.98 -2.74
N ILE A 16 -3.06 1.01 -2.06
CA ILE A 16 -1.84 1.24 -1.34
C ILE A 16 -0.72 1.67 -2.29
N ASN A 17 -0.63 1.02 -3.44
CA ASN A 17 0.35 1.40 -4.44
C ASN A 17 0.16 2.84 -4.88
N ARG A 18 -1.07 3.22 -5.12
CA ARG A 18 -1.35 4.57 -5.57
C ARG A 18 -1.00 5.59 -4.51
N LEU A 19 -1.36 5.29 -3.25
CA LEU A 19 -1.04 6.18 -2.16
C LEU A 19 0.47 6.29 -1.96
N ALA A 20 1.18 5.18 -2.10
CA ALA A 20 2.62 5.21 -1.96
C ALA A 20 3.25 6.08 -3.03
N ARG A 21 2.74 6.00 -4.26
CA ARG A 21 3.26 6.84 -5.32
C ARG A 21 2.98 8.29 -5.08
N LEU A 22 1.76 8.61 -4.64
CA LEU A 22 1.43 9.98 -4.33
C LEU A 22 2.32 10.53 -3.24
N TYR A 23 2.57 9.72 -2.23
CA TYR A 23 3.42 10.16 -1.15
C TYR A 23 4.84 10.42 -1.65
N LEU A 24 5.34 9.51 -2.46
CA LEU A 24 6.69 9.65 -2.98
C LEU A 24 6.81 10.89 -3.86
N GLU A 25 5.78 11.18 -4.64
CA GLU A 25 5.81 12.35 -5.49
C GLU A 25 5.70 13.63 -4.69
N SER A 26 4.90 13.60 -3.62
CA SER A 26 4.69 14.79 -2.82
C SER A 26 5.84 15.05 -1.86
N TYR A 27 6.45 13.98 -1.35
CA TYR A 27 7.50 14.11 -0.35
C TYR A 27 8.66 13.20 -0.72
N PRO A 28 9.34 13.52 -1.81
CA PRO A 28 10.37 12.60 -2.33
C PRO A 28 11.53 12.35 -1.40
N GLU A 29 11.71 13.21 -0.40
CA GLU A 29 12.81 13.02 0.50
C GLU A 29 12.43 12.38 1.81
N ASP A 30 11.16 12.10 2.00
CA ASP A 30 10.71 11.55 3.27
C ASP A 30 10.62 10.04 3.14
N ARG A 31 11.78 9.39 3.10
CA ARG A 31 11.80 7.97 2.97
C ARG A 31 11.28 7.27 4.21
N GLU A 32 11.54 7.83 5.36
CA GLU A 32 11.07 7.23 6.60
C GLU A 32 9.56 7.20 6.67
N GLY A 33 8.92 8.28 6.22
CA GLY A 33 7.47 8.30 6.21
C GLY A 33 6.89 7.26 5.26
N LEU A 34 7.52 7.13 4.09
CA LEU A 34 7.08 6.14 3.13
C LEU A 34 7.25 4.74 3.69
N GLU A 35 8.39 4.48 4.33
CA GLU A 35 8.63 3.17 4.89
C GLU A 35 7.65 2.84 6.01
N ARG A 36 7.30 3.83 6.81
CA ARG A 36 6.32 3.61 7.87
C ARG A 36 4.96 3.28 7.29
N PHE A 37 4.59 3.97 6.24
CA PHE A 37 3.32 3.70 5.59
C PHE A 37 3.30 2.28 5.01
N LEU A 38 4.39 1.90 4.34
CA LEU A 38 4.45 0.58 3.73
C LEU A 38 4.49 -0.52 4.78
N ARG A 39 5.15 -0.27 5.89
CA ARG A 39 5.17 -1.23 6.97
C ARG A 39 3.79 -1.41 7.58
N TRP A 40 3.10 -0.31 7.77
CA TRP A 40 1.73 -0.37 8.26
C TRP A 40 0.87 -1.18 7.31
N ALA A 41 1.00 -0.94 6.02
CA ALA A 41 0.21 -1.66 5.04
C ALA A 41 0.54 -3.14 5.05
N HIS A 42 1.81 -3.47 5.25
CA HIS A 42 2.23 -4.85 5.31
C HIS A 42 1.61 -5.55 6.52
N VAL A 43 1.66 -4.89 7.66
CA VAL A 43 1.13 -5.50 8.88
C VAL A 43 -0.39 -5.65 8.80
N GLN A 44 -1.06 -4.65 8.27
CA GLN A 44 -2.51 -4.68 8.26
C GLN A 44 -3.09 -5.55 7.15
N TYR A 45 -2.46 -5.57 6.00
CA TYR A 45 -3.04 -6.22 4.84
C TYR A 45 -2.14 -7.25 4.18
N GLY A 46 -0.95 -7.44 4.69
CA GLY A 46 -0.01 -8.34 4.05
C GLY A 46 0.57 -7.77 2.77
N TYR A 47 0.47 -6.47 2.58
CA TYR A 47 0.94 -5.83 1.37
C TYR A 47 2.46 -5.92 1.28
N GLN A 48 2.97 -6.18 0.10
CA GLN A 48 4.40 -6.18 -0.15
C GLN A 48 4.70 -5.26 -1.31
N TYR A 49 5.52 -4.27 -1.05
CA TYR A 49 5.86 -3.27 -2.04
C TYR A 49 7.10 -3.74 -2.80
N GLY A 50 7.03 -3.65 -4.07
CA GLY A 50 8.20 -4.00 -4.89
C GLY A 50 7.97 -5.21 -5.79
#